data_a5b695a271e6c8c5e1d13dd7136b10c8
#
_entry.id   a5b695a271e6c8c5e1d13dd7136b10c8
#
_cell.length_a   1.000
_cell.length_b   1.000
_cell.length_c   1.000
_cell.angle_alpha   90.00
_cell.angle_beta   90.00
_cell.angle_gamma   90.00
#
_symmetry.space_group_name_H-M   'P 1'
#
loop_
_entity.id
_entity.type
_entity.pdbx_description
1 polymer ?
#
loop_
_entity_poly.entity_id
_entity_poly.type
_entity_poly.pdbx_seq_one_letter_code
_entity_poly.pdbx_strand_id
1 'polypeptide(L)'
;MKIGFIINDLNSMNLEKDTSVYLMKEAHARGDDVFAFDSKDVTHKATSLYANCKKINFPNPSELNFVIDGSASIEVKELSLIHI
;
A
#
# COMPACT_ATOMS: atom_id res chain seq x y z
N MET A 1 8.73 6.01 -7.61
CA MET A 1 7.28 6.07 -7.88
C MET A 1 6.52 5.70 -6.62
N LYS A 2 5.40 6.33 -6.38
CA LYS A 2 4.52 5.99 -5.26
C LYS A 2 3.41 5.08 -5.76
N ILE A 3 3.33 3.88 -5.22
CA ILE A 3 2.32 2.89 -5.60
C ILE A 3 1.36 2.69 -4.44
N GLY A 4 0.07 2.84 -4.72
CA GLY A 4 -0.98 2.63 -3.74
C GLY A 4 -1.75 1.34 -4.02
N PHE A 5 -1.68 0.38 -3.12
CA PHE A 5 -2.46 -0.85 -3.19
C PHE A 5 -3.77 -0.68 -2.45
N ILE A 6 -4.87 -0.87 -3.14
CA ILE A 6 -6.20 -0.84 -2.53
C ILE A 6 -6.53 -2.25 -2.07
N ILE A 7 -6.49 -2.46 -0.76
CA ILE A 7 -6.63 -3.78 -0.16
C ILE A 7 -7.68 -3.68 0.95
N ASN A 8 -8.74 -4.47 0.83
CA ASN A 8 -9.73 -4.57 1.88
C ASN A 8 -9.18 -5.45 3.00
N ASP A 9 -9.23 -4.92 4.22
CA ASP A 9 -8.79 -5.64 5.41
C ASP A 9 -7.34 -6.14 5.35
N LEU A 10 -6.42 -5.17 5.34
CA LEU A 10 -4.97 -5.43 5.29
C LEU A 10 -4.51 -6.40 6.39
N ASN A 11 -5.12 -6.34 7.57
CA ASN A 11 -4.70 -7.14 8.71
C ASN A 11 -5.05 -8.63 8.58
N SER A 12 -5.96 -8.98 7.69
CA SER A 12 -6.35 -10.39 7.49
C SER A 12 -5.65 -11.03 6.30
N MET A 13 -4.69 -10.34 5.67
CA MET A 13 -3.95 -10.89 4.54
C MET A 13 -3.14 -12.12 4.92
N ASN A 14 -3.24 -13.15 4.09
CA ASN A 14 -2.41 -14.35 4.23
C ASN A 14 -1.08 -14.11 3.50
N LEU A 15 0.00 -13.93 4.26
CA LEU A 15 1.31 -13.57 3.72
C LEU A 15 1.86 -14.59 2.73
N GLU A 16 1.54 -15.88 2.90
CA GLU A 16 2.08 -16.93 2.04
C GLU A 16 1.29 -17.14 0.76
N LYS A 17 0.00 -16.84 0.78
CA LYS A 17 -0.92 -17.16 -0.33
C LYS A 17 -1.47 -15.95 -1.05
N ASP A 18 -1.27 -14.77 -0.48
CA ASP A 18 -1.86 -13.56 -1.04
C ASP A 18 -0.95 -12.96 -2.11
N THR A 19 -1.44 -12.95 -3.34
CA THR A 19 -0.69 -12.40 -4.48
C THR A 19 -0.31 -10.94 -4.27
N SER A 20 -1.13 -10.18 -3.55
CA SER A 20 -0.86 -8.76 -3.31
C SER A 20 0.42 -8.54 -2.51
N VAL A 21 0.76 -9.45 -1.59
CA VAL A 21 2.02 -9.36 -0.83
C VAL A 21 3.22 -9.49 -1.76
N TYR A 22 3.17 -10.42 -2.71
CA TYR A 22 4.23 -10.57 -3.70
C TYR A 22 4.38 -9.34 -4.57
N LEU A 23 3.26 -8.75 -4.98
CA LEU A 23 3.29 -7.52 -5.78
C LEU A 23 3.88 -6.35 -5.01
N MET A 24 3.53 -6.20 -3.73
CA MET A 24 4.09 -5.16 -2.88
C MET A 24 5.59 -5.35 -2.68
N LYS A 25 6.02 -6.61 -2.45
CA LYS A 25 7.43 -6.93 -2.29
C LYS A 25 8.22 -6.59 -3.56
N GLU A 26 7.68 -6.94 -4.72
CA GLU A 26 8.32 -6.65 -6.00
C GLU A 26 8.47 -5.14 -6.21
N ALA A 27 7.43 -4.38 -5.94
CA ALA A 27 7.48 -2.92 -6.05
C ALA A 27 8.52 -2.32 -5.10
N HIS A 28 8.57 -2.80 -3.87
CA HIS A 28 9.53 -2.36 -2.87
C HIS A 28 10.97 -2.66 -3.33
N ALA A 29 11.19 -3.85 -3.89
CA ALA A 29 12.51 -4.26 -4.37
C ALA A 29 13.02 -3.40 -5.52
N ARG A 30 12.11 -2.82 -6.31
CA ARG A 30 12.47 -1.89 -7.39
C ARG A 30 12.74 -0.48 -6.90
N GLY A 31 12.60 -0.22 -5.61
CA GLY A 31 12.80 1.10 -5.04
C GLY A 31 11.58 1.99 -5.02
N ASP A 32 10.40 1.47 -5.32
CA ASP A 32 9.17 2.22 -5.25
C ASP A 32 8.70 2.39 -3.80
N ASP A 33 8.03 3.50 -3.52
CA ASP A 33 7.36 3.71 -2.25
C ASP A 33 6.02 2.98 -2.28
N VAL A 34 5.85 2.01 -1.39
CA VAL A 34 4.67 1.15 -1.35
C VAL A 34 3.73 1.59 -0.23
N PHE A 35 2.49 1.84 -0.60
CA PHE A 35 1.44 2.22 0.34
C PHE A 35 0.25 1.28 0.17
N ALA A 36 -0.47 1.05 1.25
CA ALA A 36 -1.69 0.25 1.21
C ALA A 36 -2.80 0.99 1.97
N PHE A 37 -4.00 0.92 1.43
CA PHE A 37 -5.17 1.52 2.07
C PHE A 37 -6.44 0.77 1.67
N ASP A 38 -7.46 0.87 2.52
CA ASP A 38 -8.80 0.36 2.22
C ASP A 38 -9.57 1.44 1.49
N SER A 39 -10.47 1.05 0.59
CA SER A 39 -11.30 2.01 -0.16
C SER A 39 -12.10 2.94 0.75
N LYS A 40 -12.46 2.50 1.95
CA LYS A 40 -13.16 3.34 2.95
C LYS A 40 -12.28 4.44 3.56
N ASP A 41 -10.97 4.36 3.37
CA ASP A 41 -10.02 5.33 3.93
C ASP A 41 -9.76 6.51 2.99
N VAL A 42 -10.54 6.63 1.94
CA VAL A 42 -10.44 7.75 1.01
C VAL A 42 -11.37 8.86 1.46
N THR A 43 -10.82 10.07 1.57
CA THR A 43 -11.55 11.25 2.00
C THR A 43 -11.55 12.30 0.90
N HIS A 44 -12.69 12.91 0.66
CA HIS A 44 -12.85 14.00 -0.30
C HIS A 44 -12.69 15.34 0.42
N LYS A 45 -11.75 16.15 -0.04
CA LYS A 45 -11.53 17.50 0.48
C LYS A 45 -11.47 18.48 -0.69
N ALA A 46 -12.34 19.48 -0.69
CA ALA A 46 -12.45 20.43 -1.79
C ALA A 46 -12.65 19.67 -3.12
N THR A 47 -11.70 19.80 -4.05
CA THR A 47 -11.77 19.14 -5.36
C THR A 47 -10.86 17.93 -5.46
N SER A 48 -10.25 17.52 -4.34
CA SER A 48 -9.24 16.44 -4.33
C SER A 48 -9.66 15.29 -3.46
N LEU A 49 -9.16 14.10 -3.80
CA LEU A 49 -9.31 12.89 -3.01
C LEU A 49 -7.99 12.58 -2.31
N TYR A 50 -8.09 12.27 -1.03
CA TYR A 50 -6.95 11.88 -0.21
C TYR A 50 -7.15 10.49 0.35
N ALA A 51 -6.12 9.66 0.29
CA ALA A 51 -6.13 8.33 0.90
C ALA A 51 -5.30 8.35 2.18
N ASN A 52 -5.87 7.81 3.25
CA ASN A 52 -5.15 7.59 4.48
C ASN A 52 -4.42 6.25 4.37
N CYS A 53 -3.16 6.31 3.97
CA CYS A 53 -2.37 5.14 3.60
C CYS A 53 -1.50 4.65 4.74
N LYS A 54 -1.27 3.33 4.76
CA LYS A 54 -0.21 2.72 5.56
C LYS A 54 1.03 2.56 4.68
N LYS A 55 2.18 3.00 5.16
CA LYS A 55 3.43 2.77 4.44
C LYS A 55 3.93 1.37 4.72
N ILE A 56 4.23 0.62 3.66
CA ILE A 56 4.63 -0.77 3.74
C ILE A 56 6.14 -0.86 3.54
N ASN A 57 6.81 -1.59 4.44
CA ASN A 57 8.23 -1.84 4.35
C ASN A 57 8.52 -3.33 4.44
N PHE A 58 9.57 -3.76 3.73
CA PHE A 58 10.08 -5.13 3.79
C PHE A 58 11.51 -5.06 4.33
N PRO A 59 11.69 -5.16 5.65
CA PRO A 59 13.01 -5.04 6.26
C PRO A 59 13.97 -6.16 5.86
N ASN A 60 13.43 -7.34 5.52
CA ASN A 60 14.21 -8.44 4.99
C ASN A 60 13.74 -8.75 3.56
N PRO A 61 14.53 -8.37 2.53
CA PRO A 61 14.10 -8.54 1.15
C PRO A 61 13.93 -9.99 0.70
N SER A 62 14.43 -10.95 1.45
CA SER A 62 14.26 -12.37 1.14
C SER A 62 12.99 -12.98 1.73
N GLU A 63 12.24 -12.22 2.53
CA GLU A 63 11.03 -12.68 3.19
C GLU A 63 9.80 -11.91 2.72
N LEU A 64 8.63 -12.52 2.88
CA LEU A 64 7.35 -11.89 2.57
C LEU A 64 6.75 -11.12 3.76
N ASN A 65 7.41 -11.15 4.91
CA ASN A 65 6.93 -10.47 6.10
C ASN A 65 7.13 -8.96 5.95
N PHE A 66 6.04 -8.26 5.74
CA PHE A 66 6.08 -6.80 5.70
C PHE A 66 5.78 -6.21 7.07
N VAL A 67 6.19 -4.96 7.26
CA VAL A 67 5.82 -4.17 8.44
C VAL A 67 5.13 -2.89 7.98
N ILE A 68 4.24 -2.38 8.82
CA ILE A 68 3.62 -1.08 8.59
C ILE A 68 4.50 -0.04 9.27
N ASP A 69 5.10 0.82 8.45
CA ASP A 69 6.08 1.80 8.88
C ASP A 69 5.48 3.21 8.86
N GLY A 70 4.40 3.36 9.61
CA GLY A 70 3.70 4.64 9.72
C GLY A 70 2.54 4.78 8.75
N SER A 71 1.92 5.94 8.79
CA SER A 71 0.78 6.27 7.92
C SER A 71 0.93 7.70 7.39
N ALA A 72 0.28 7.96 6.26
CA ALA A 72 0.31 9.28 5.63
C ALA A 72 -0.98 9.52 4.86
N SER A 73 -1.42 10.77 4.82
CA SER A 73 -2.52 11.19 3.96
C SER A 73 -1.92 11.65 2.63
N ILE A 74 -2.22 10.94 1.56
CA ILE A 74 -1.63 11.19 0.25
C ILE A 74 -2.73 11.47 -0.76
N GLU A 75 -2.54 12.50 -1.56
CA GLU A 75 -3.48 12.81 -2.63
C GLU A 75 -3.48 11.67 -3.66
N VAL A 76 -4.68 11.16 -3.95
CA VAL A 76 -4.84 9.96 -4.78
C VAL A 76 -4.18 10.11 -6.15
N LYS A 77 -4.20 11.31 -6.72
CA LYS A 77 -3.57 11.54 -8.04
C LYS A 77 -2.05 11.35 -8.04
N GLU A 78 -1.41 11.37 -6.86
CA GLU A 78 0.03 11.15 -6.75
C GLU A 78 0.40 9.66 -6.71
N LEU A 79 -0.59 8.78 -6.65
CA LEU A 79 -0.40 7.34 -6.53
C LEU A 79 -0.67 6.64 -7.85
N SER A 80 0.18 5.67 -8.18
CA SER A 80 -0.17 4.66 -9.17
C SER A 80 -0.96 3.58 -8.45
N LEU A 81 -2.23 3.42 -8.79
CA LEU A 81 -3.13 2.57 -8.03
C LEU A 81 -3.15 1.14 -8.56
N ILE A 82 -3.11 0.19 -7.66
CA ILE A 82 -3.32 -1.23 -7.95
C ILE A 82 -4.45 -1.70 -7.04
N HIS A 83 -5.56 -2.10 -7.65
CA HIS A 83 -6.72 -2.60 -6.92
C HIS A 83 -6.66 -4.13 -6.85
N ILE A 84 -6.69 -4.64 -5.64
CA ILE A 84 -6.64 -6.08 -5.37
C ILE A 84 -8.05 -6.61 -5.12
#